data_de0c589c762fce9a239d3e2b1fd3de04
#
_entry.id   de0c589c762fce9a239d3e2b1fd3de04
#
_cell.length_a   1.000
_cell.length_b   1.000
_cell.length_c   1.000
_cell.angle_alpha   90.00
_cell.angle_beta   90.00
_cell.angle_gamma   90.00
#
_symmetry.space_group_name_H-M   'P 1'
#
loop_
_entity.id
_entity.type
_entity.pdbx_description
1 polymer ?
#
loop_
_entity_poly.entity_id
_entity_poly.type
_entity_poly.pdbx_seq_one_letter_code
_entity_poly.pdbx_strand_id
1 'polypeptide(L)'
;PCHKAAKKVTMEYMEDTMGRGWWGSNSYADYYENLGTGDDPFSYIKVIPLIGKEAQHKCGGFDHAGKWETSLMLGTYPDHVDLSRCDRNTEWFAKSAVEASEELGHHMVSCTLEWLRETIV
;
A
#
# COMPACT_ATOMS: atom_id res chain seq x y z
N PRO A 1 7.36 5.54 -6.59
CA PRO A 1 6.66 5.90 -7.85
C PRO A 1 5.26 6.46 -7.60
N CYS A 2 4.36 5.77 -6.86
CA CYS A 2 2.96 6.18 -6.68
C CYS A 2 2.79 7.57 -6.02
N HIS A 3 3.52 7.88 -4.95
CA HIS A 3 3.48 9.22 -4.33
C HIS A 3 3.89 10.34 -5.29
N LYS A 4 4.89 10.07 -6.15
CA LYS A 4 5.32 11.05 -7.16
C LYS A 4 4.23 11.26 -8.22
N ALA A 5 3.57 10.18 -8.65
CA ALA A 5 2.46 10.25 -9.59
C ALA A 5 1.27 11.01 -8.99
N ALA A 6 0.89 10.70 -7.75
CA ALA A 6 -0.19 11.39 -7.05
C ALA A 6 0.05 12.90 -6.96
N LYS A 7 1.25 13.31 -6.52
CA LYS A 7 1.62 14.73 -6.46
C LYS A 7 1.58 15.42 -7.84
N LYS A 8 2.05 14.73 -8.89
CA LYS A 8 2.01 15.27 -10.24
C LYS A 8 0.58 15.53 -10.70
N VAL A 9 -0.31 14.55 -10.53
CA VAL A 9 -1.73 14.69 -10.91
C VAL A 9 -2.40 15.80 -10.11
N THR A 10 -2.11 15.92 -8.81
CA THR A 10 -2.65 17.03 -8.00
C THR A 10 -2.16 18.39 -8.52
N MET A 11 -0.88 18.52 -8.87
CA MET A 11 -0.35 19.77 -9.42
C MET A 11 -1.00 20.13 -10.76
N GLU A 12 -1.16 19.17 -11.66
CA GLU A 12 -1.85 19.37 -12.95
C GLU A 12 -3.31 19.81 -12.72
N TYR A 13 -4.04 19.15 -11.82
CA TYR A 13 -5.38 19.54 -11.44
C TYR A 13 -5.47 20.97 -10.89
N MET A 14 -4.53 21.36 -10.02
CA MET A 14 -4.48 22.72 -9.49
C MET A 14 -4.18 23.76 -10.57
N GLU A 15 -3.26 23.47 -11.50
CA GLU A 15 -2.97 24.36 -12.63
C GLU A 15 -4.16 24.52 -13.57
N ASP A 16 -4.88 23.43 -13.86
CA ASP A 16 -6.06 23.45 -14.72
C ASP A 16 -7.25 24.20 -14.08
N THR A 17 -7.39 24.08 -12.75
CA THR A 17 -8.53 24.64 -12.01
C THR A 17 -8.29 26.10 -11.59
N MET A 18 -7.09 26.45 -11.16
CA MET A 18 -6.74 27.75 -10.60
C MET A 18 -5.88 28.61 -11.55
N GLY A 19 -5.38 28.01 -12.63
CA GLY A 19 -4.51 28.66 -13.59
C GLY A 19 -3.02 28.60 -13.21
N ARG A 20 -2.16 28.84 -14.20
CA ARG A 20 -0.71 28.87 -14.01
C ARG A 20 -0.30 29.95 -13.03
N GLY A 21 0.63 29.61 -12.13
CA GLY A 21 1.12 30.54 -11.12
C GLY A 21 0.14 30.70 -9.93
N TRP A 22 -0.80 29.79 -9.77
CA TRP A 22 -1.77 29.79 -8.67
C TRP A 22 -1.10 29.94 -7.28
N TRP A 23 0.10 29.42 -7.11
CA TRP A 23 0.89 29.53 -5.88
C TRP A 23 1.35 30.98 -5.55
N GLY A 24 1.28 31.89 -6.48
CA GLY A 24 1.59 33.32 -6.29
C GLY A 24 0.36 34.20 -6.12
N SER A 25 -0.86 33.64 -6.09
CA SER A 25 -2.09 34.40 -5.89
C SER A 25 -2.39 34.66 -4.41
N ASN A 26 -3.19 35.68 -4.12
CA ASN A 26 -3.58 35.99 -2.74
C ASN A 26 -4.42 34.86 -2.09
N SER A 27 -5.14 34.07 -2.89
CA SER A 27 -5.86 32.89 -2.42
C SER A 27 -4.95 31.77 -1.92
N TYR A 28 -3.66 31.87 -2.16
CA TYR A 28 -2.68 30.89 -1.72
C TYR A 28 -2.32 31.02 -0.24
N ALA A 29 -2.55 32.16 0.39
CA ALA A 29 -2.38 32.31 1.82
C ALA A 29 -3.34 31.37 2.58
N ASP A 30 -4.60 31.30 2.15
CA ASP A 30 -5.60 30.39 2.70
C ASP A 30 -5.19 28.92 2.52
N TYR A 31 -4.56 28.59 1.41
CA TYR A 31 -4.00 27.27 1.17
C TYR A 31 -2.94 26.88 2.21
N TYR A 32 -1.99 27.77 2.50
CA TYR A 32 -0.94 27.48 3.49
C TYR A 32 -1.48 27.35 4.91
N GLU A 33 -2.51 28.12 5.25
CA GLU A 33 -3.17 28.01 6.55
C GLU A 33 -3.90 26.66 6.72
N ASN A 34 -4.35 26.06 5.61
CA ASN A 34 -5.08 24.79 5.59
C ASN A 34 -4.20 23.56 5.28
N LEU A 35 -2.87 23.74 5.17
CA LEU A 35 -1.95 22.62 4.94
C LEU A 35 -2.11 21.54 6.02
N GLY A 36 -2.34 20.31 5.58
CA GLY A 36 -2.55 19.16 6.46
C GLY A 36 -3.98 19.01 6.98
N THR A 37 -4.91 19.91 6.61
CA THR A 37 -6.34 19.73 6.83
C THR A 37 -6.99 18.91 5.71
N GLY A 38 -8.28 18.55 5.87
CA GLY A 38 -9.02 17.83 4.82
C GLY A 38 -9.17 18.59 3.50
N ASP A 39 -8.97 19.92 3.52
CA ASP A 39 -9.07 20.80 2.34
C ASP A 39 -7.74 20.99 1.60
N ASP A 40 -6.67 20.37 2.09
CA ASP A 40 -5.37 20.36 1.41
C ASP A 40 -5.46 19.53 0.11
N PRO A 41 -5.30 20.14 -1.10
CA PRO A 41 -5.38 19.41 -2.37
C PRO A 41 -4.40 18.24 -2.47
N PHE A 42 -3.24 18.31 -1.78
CA PHE A 42 -2.29 17.20 -1.74
C PHE A 42 -2.74 16.03 -0.85
N SER A 43 -3.86 16.18 -0.14
CA SER A 43 -4.54 15.10 0.59
C SER A 43 -5.61 14.37 -0.23
N TYR A 44 -6.01 14.90 -1.42
CA TYR A 44 -7.08 14.32 -2.25
C TYR A 44 -6.74 12.96 -2.81
N ILE A 45 -5.46 12.71 -3.10
CA ILE A 45 -4.97 11.41 -3.57
C ILE A 45 -4.09 10.80 -2.49
N LYS A 46 -4.61 9.78 -1.81
CA LYS A 46 -3.86 9.04 -0.80
C LYS A 46 -3.22 7.81 -1.43
N VAL A 47 -1.93 7.64 -1.18
CA VAL A 47 -1.21 6.41 -1.51
C VAL A 47 -1.00 5.64 -0.22
N ILE A 48 -1.65 4.51 -0.13
CA ILE A 48 -1.60 3.62 1.04
C ILE A 48 -0.95 2.29 0.65
N PRO A 49 -0.28 1.58 1.57
CA PRO A 49 0.17 0.22 1.33
C PRO A 49 -1.04 -0.71 1.18
N LEU A 50 -0.90 -1.78 0.40
CA LEU A 50 -1.96 -2.79 0.28
C LEU A 50 -2.26 -3.44 1.63
N ILE A 51 -1.20 -3.74 2.40
CA ILE A 51 -1.29 -4.30 3.75
C ILE A 51 -0.73 -3.26 4.71
N GLY A 52 -1.59 -2.60 5.47
CA GLY A 52 -1.20 -1.62 6.48
C GLY A 52 -0.57 -2.28 7.71
N LYS A 53 0.08 -1.47 8.56
CA LYS A 53 0.75 -1.98 9.78
C LYS A 53 -0.21 -2.75 10.70
N GLU A 54 -1.43 -2.31 10.82
CA GLU A 54 -2.45 -2.97 11.65
C GLU A 54 -2.82 -4.35 11.09
N ALA A 55 -3.02 -4.46 9.78
CA ALA A 55 -3.24 -5.74 9.12
C ALA A 55 -2.03 -6.67 9.28
N GLN A 56 -0.80 -6.16 9.13
CA GLN A 56 0.42 -6.93 9.37
C GLN A 56 0.48 -7.48 10.80
N HIS A 57 0.12 -6.66 11.80
CA HIS A 57 0.06 -7.10 13.20
C HIS A 57 -1.00 -8.17 13.44
N LYS A 58 -2.20 -8.01 12.87
CA LYS A 58 -3.27 -9.01 12.97
C LYS A 58 -2.87 -10.35 12.34
N CYS A 59 -2.15 -10.33 11.23
CA CYS A 59 -1.66 -11.54 10.54
C CYS A 59 -0.46 -12.19 11.23
N GLY A 60 0.15 -11.53 12.21
CA GLY A 60 1.34 -12.02 12.91
C GLY A 60 2.67 -11.67 12.26
N GLY A 61 2.68 -10.96 11.12
CA GLY A 61 3.90 -10.49 10.46
C GLY A 61 3.73 -10.19 8.98
N PHE A 62 4.85 -9.80 8.38
CA PHE A 62 5.02 -9.63 6.94
C PHE A 62 6.52 -9.75 6.61
N ASP A 63 6.85 -10.33 5.45
CA ASP A 63 8.22 -10.51 5.01
C ASP A 63 8.37 -10.26 3.50
N HIS A 64 9.53 -10.56 2.96
CA HIS A 64 9.78 -10.56 1.53
C HIS A 64 10.15 -11.97 1.06
N ALA A 65 9.33 -12.54 0.18
CA ALA A 65 9.47 -13.89 -0.38
C ALA A 65 9.58 -15.01 0.67
N GLY A 66 9.24 -14.74 1.93
CA GLY A 66 9.24 -15.72 3.01
C GLY A 66 7.86 -16.29 3.29
N LYS A 67 7.62 -16.67 4.54
CA LYS A 67 6.40 -17.33 5.01
C LYS A 67 5.12 -16.57 4.66
N TRP A 68 5.07 -15.27 4.98
CA TRP A 68 3.85 -14.47 4.83
C TRP A 68 3.56 -14.14 3.36
N GLU A 69 4.53 -13.61 2.62
CA GLU A 69 4.32 -13.26 1.22
C GLU A 69 4.02 -14.51 0.37
N THR A 70 4.71 -15.63 0.63
CA THR A 70 4.43 -16.91 -0.03
C THR A 70 3.06 -17.46 0.36
N SER A 71 2.64 -17.32 1.63
CA SER A 71 1.30 -17.71 2.05
C SER A 71 0.22 -16.88 1.36
N LEU A 72 0.43 -15.57 1.24
CA LEU A 72 -0.49 -14.70 0.53
C LEU A 72 -0.67 -15.15 -0.94
N MET A 73 0.41 -15.52 -1.59
CA MET A 73 0.35 -16.09 -2.95
C MET A 73 -0.39 -17.42 -2.98
N LEU A 74 -0.15 -18.32 -2.01
CA LEU A 74 -0.89 -19.59 -1.90
C LEU A 74 -2.39 -19.37 -1.70
N GLY A 75 -2.79 -18.41 -0.89
CA GLY A 75 -4.19 -18.10 -0.63
C GLY A 75 -4.91 -17.36 -1.76
N THR A 76 -4.18 -16.85 -2.75
CA THR A 76 -4.75 -16.08 -3.89
C THR A 76 -4.54 -16.75 -5.24
N TYR A 77 -3.36 -17.32 -5.47
CA TYR A 77 -2.92 -17.93 -6.73
C TYR A 77 -2.09 -19.20 -6.47
N PRO A 78 -2.68 -20.26 -5.87
CA PRO A 78 -1.94 -21.45 -5.47
C PRO A 78 -1.17 -22.13 -6.60
N ASP A 79 -1.72 -22.15 -7.82
CA ASP A 79 -1.11 -22.76 -9.00
C ASP A 79 0.21 -22.10 -9.44
N HIS A 80 0.51 -20.90 -8.90
CA HIS A 80 1.74 -20.16 -9.20
C HIS A 80 2.83 -20.35 -8.14
N VAL A 81 2.58 -21.15 -7.11
CA VAL A 81 3.52 -21.40 -6.01
C VAL A 81 3.95 -22.87 -6.00
N ASP A 82 5.24 -23.12 -6.13
CA ASP A 82 5.84 -24.45 -6.04
C ASP A 82 6.78 -24.53 -4.84
N LEU A 83 6.25 -24.95 -3.69
CA LEU A 83 7.02 -25.09 -2.46
C LEU A 83 8.08 -26.22 -2.54
N SER A 84 7.96 -27.17 -3.48
CA SER A 84 8.97 -28.22 -3.66
C SER A 84 10.33 -27.68 -4.10
N ARG A 85 10.39 -26.42 -4.52
CA ARG A 85 11.60 -25.75 -4.97
C ARG A 85 12.30 -24.94 -3.87
N CYS A 86 11.70 -24.82 -2.68
CA CYS A 86 12.26 -24.03 -1.57
C CYS A 86 13.66 -24.51 -1.17
N ASP A 87 13.95 -25.81 -1.24
CA ASP A 87 15.25 -26.39 -0.90
C ASP A 87 16.40 -25.86 -1.78
N ARG A 88 16.07 -25.35 -2.96
CA ARG A 88 17.04 -24.80 -3.92
C ARG A 88 17.28 -23.30 -3.72
N ASN A 89 16.44 -22.65 -2.91
CA ASN A 89 16.54 -21.22 -2.64
C ASN A 89 17.49 -20.98 -1.48
N THR A 90 18.64 -20.37 -1.78
CA THR A 90 19.67 -20.06 -0.80
C THR A 90 19.55 -18.66 -0.21
N GLU A 91 18.59 -17.86 -0.68
CA GLU A 91 18.39 -16.49 -0.25
C GLU A 91 17.91 -16.44 1.21
N TRP A 92 18.58 -15.67 2.03
CA TRP A 92 18.32 -15.59 3.46
C TRP A 92 16.90 -15.11 3.80
N PHE A 93 16.32 -14.23 2.99
CA PHE A 93 14.98 -13.66 3.18
C PHE A 93 13.85 -14.65 2.82
N ALA A 94 14.14 -15.65 1.99
CA ALA A 94 13.16 -16.63 1.54
C ALA A 94 13.17 -17.94 2.35
N LYS A 95 14.05 -18.05 3.35
CA LYS A 95 14.22 -19.31 4.13
C LYS A 95 12.94 -19.77 4.81
N SER A 96 12.10 -18.84 5.27
CA SER A 96 10.84 -19.17 5.94
C SER A 96 9.70 -19.55 4.98
N ALA A 97 9.91 -19.50 3.66
CA ALA A 97 8.89 -19.85 2.67
C ALA A 97 8.37 -21.31 2.80
N VAL A 98 9.21 -22.21 3.32
CA VAL A 98 8.82 -23.60 3.61
C VAL A 98 7.71 -23.72 4.66
N GLU A 99 7.50 -22.67 5.47
CA GLU A 99 6.45 -22.61 6.49
C GLU A 99 5.15 -21.95 5.96
N ALA A 100 5.12 -21.59 4.70
CA ALA A 100 3.97 -20.97 4.10
C ALA A 100 2.79 -21.94 3.99
N SER A 101 1.57 -21.40 4.13
CA SER A 101 0.34 -22.16 4.00
C SER A 101 -0.78 -21.35 3.36
N GLU A 102 -1.67 -22.04 2.68
CA GLU A 102 -2.87 -21.47 2.09
C GLU A 102 -3.79 -20.86 3.16
N GLU A 103 -3.92 -21.52 4.32
CA GLU A 103 -4.72 -21.04 5.44
C GLU A 103 -4.23 -19.68 5.95
N LEU A 104 -2.92 -19.53 6.15
CA LEU A 104 -2.33 -18.24 6.52
C LEU A 104 -2.57 -17.19 5.43
N GLY A 105 -2.47 -17.57 4.15
CA GLY A 105 -2.77 -16.70 3.01
C GLY A 105 -4.20 -16.17 3.04
N HIS A 106 -5.19 -17.03 3.24
CA HIS A 106 -6.59 -16.64 3.38
C HIS A 106 -6.82 -15.72 4.59
N HIS A 107 -6.18 -16.00 5.72
CA HIS A 107 -6.22 -15.13 6.89
C HIS A 107 -5.66 -13.74 6.59
N MET A 108 -4.52 -13.66 5.91
CA MET A 108 -3.92 -12.38 5.48
C MET A 108 -4.82 -11.59 4.54
N VAL A 109 -5.49 -12.24 3.60
CA VAL A 109 -6.48 -11.60 2.72
C VAL A 109 -7.61 -11.01 3.55
N SER A 110 -8.15 -11.75 4.51
CA SER A 110 -9.23 -11.29 5.37
C SER A 110 -8.84 -10.06 6.19
N CYS A 111 -7.68 -10.09 6.85
CA CYS A 111 -7.13 -8.95 7.60
C CYS A 111 -6.90 -7.72 6.71
N THR A 112 -6.41 -7.95 5.49
CA THR A 112 -6.18 -6.88 4.51
C THR A 112 -7.48 -6.21 4.09
N LEU A 113 -8.52 -7.00 3.82
CA LEU A 113 -9.83 -6.48 3.42
C LEU A 113 -10.51 -5.71 4.56
N GLU A 114 -10.40 -6.18 5.80
CA GLU A 114 -10.88 -5.45 6.98
C GLU A 114 -10.21 -4.08 7.08
N TRP A 115 -8.88 -4.07 7.06
CA TRP A 115 -8.10 -2.84 7.13
C TRP A 115 -8.41 -1.87 5.98
N LEU A 116 -8.54 -2.35 4.74
CA LEU A 116 -8.91 -1.52 3.60
C LEU A 116 -10.31 -0.90 3.75
N ARG A 117 -11.28 -1.67 4.25
CA ARG A 117 -12.63 -1.14 4.51
C ARG A 117 -12.62 -0.01 5.54
N GLU A 118 -11.81 -0.14 6.60
CA GLU A 118 -11.66 0.89 7.63
C GLU A 118 -10.89 2.13 7.13
N THR A 119 -10.02 1.96 6.13
CA THR A 119 -9.13 3.03 5.64
C THR A 119 -9.73 3.84 4.49
N ILE A 120 -10.62 3.22 3.67
CA ILE A 120 -11.17 3.81 2.44
C ILE A 120 -12.49 4.56 2.70
N VAL A 121 -13.05 4.47 3.89
CA VAL A 121 -14.31 5.16 4.26
C VAL A 121 -14.10 6.63 4.52
#